data_755305c4e573b38839bcbc82f1283b28
#
_entry.id   755305c4e573b38839bcbc82f1283b28
#
_cell.length_a   1.000
_cell.length_b   1.000
_cell.length_c   1.000
_cell.angle_alpha   90.00
_cell.angle_beta   90.00
_cell.angle_gamma   90.00
#
_symmetry.space_group_name_H-M   'P 1'
#
loop_
_entity.id
_entity.type
_entity.pdbx_description
1 polymer ?
#
loop_
_entity_poly.entity_id
_entity_poly.type
_entity_poly.pdbx_seq_one_letter_code
_entity_poly.pdbx_strand_id
1 'polypeptide(L)'
;VGIADLCMAFCVIFLVLDIVRGKRKMPSVTDLKREKFLIAFLICVVIINLFFTIKDRCLDYERYTLYWIFNGAAIWCFLELADKDFLKKLNGVCKINILTQAVIWVLGYGRVFTEYWGPTRYMGTFNDPNQYAFYLFCMILLISLYACNYGDRTAPIYYCLGVFFMSISKSTGIFLGLM
;
A
#
# COMPACT_ATOMS: atom_id res chain seq x y z
N VAL A 1 -11.13 11.11 3.06
CA VAL A 1 -10.57 10.94 1.70
C VAL A 1 -9.30 11.74 1.66
N GLY A 2 -8.16 11.07 1.48
CA GLY A 2 -6.85 11.70 1.37
C GLY A 2 -6.52 12.09 -0.08
N ILE A 3 -5.48 12.92 -0.25
CA ILE A 3 -4.99 13.30 -1.58
C ILE A 3 -4.58 12.06 -2.38
N ALA A 4 -4.00 11.04 -1.72
CA ALA A 4 -3.61 9.79 -2.36
C ALA A 4 -4.81 9.04 -2.96
N ASP A 5 -5.95 9.03 -2.26
CA ASP A 5 -7.18 8.40 -2.75
C ASP A 5 -7.72 9.10 -4.01
N LEU A 6 -7.66 10.44 -4.03
CA LEU A 6 -8.03 11.22 -5.21
C LEU A 6 -7.10 10.95 -6.39
N CYS A 7 -5.79 10.94 -6.16
CA CYS A 7 -4.80 10.63 -7.20
C CYS A 7 -5.04 9.21 -7.76
N MET A 8 -5.32 8.23 -6.91
CA MET A 8 -5.62 6.87 -7.35
C MET A 8 -6.91 6.80 -8.15
N ALA A 9 -7.97 7.51 -7.72
CA ALA A 9 -9.22 7.59 -8.48
C ALA A 9 -9.00 8.17 -9.88
N PHE A 10 -8.19 9.22 -10.01
CA PHE A 10 -7.80 9.76 -11.30
C PHE A 10 -7.02 8.75 -12.15
N CYS A 11 -6.08 8.00 -11.58
CA CYS A 11 -5.36 6.95 -12.30
C CYS A 11 -6.31 5.89 -12.86
N VAL A 12 -7.29 5.42 -12.05
CA VAL A 12 -8.32 4.47 -12.50
C VAL A 12 -9.15 5.06 -13.64
N ILE A 13 -9.61 6.30 -13.49
CA ILE A 13 -10.41 6.99 -14.52
C ILE A 13 -9.63 7.11 -15.83
N PHE A 14 -8.36 7.56 -15.77
CA PHE A 14 -7.52 7.68 -16.98
C PHE A 14 -7.26 6.33 -17.63
N LEU A 15 -7.02 5.27 -16.84
CA LEU A 15 -6.84 3.92 -17.37
C LEU A 15 -8.10 3.45 -18.12
N VAL A 16 -9.28 3.63 -17.53
CA VAL A 16 -10.56 3.29 -18.16
C VAL A 16 -10.78 4.11 -19.43
N LEU A 17 -10.50 5.42 -19.40
CA LEU A 17 -10.60 6.28 -20.58
C LEU A 17 -9.64 5.84 -21.71
N ASP A 18 -8.43 5.43 -21.40
CA ASP A 18 -7.48 4.91 -22.38
C ASP A 18 -7.95 3.59 -23.01
N ILE A 19 -8.59 2.72 -22.24
CA ILE A 19 -9.24 1.51 -22.76
C ILE A 19 -10.40 1.87 -23.68
N VAL A 20 -11.31 2.75 -23.24
CA VAL A 20 -12.48 3.16 -24.04
C VAL A 20 -12.05 3.85 -25.33
N ARG A 21 -10.99 4.65 -25.30
CA ARG A 21 -10.42 5.30 -26.50
C ARG A 21 -9.62 4.37 -27.42
N GLY A 22 -9.52 3.09 -27.08
CA GLY A 22 -8.77 2.10 -27.86
C GLY A 22 -7.25 2.28 -27.80
N LYS A 23 -6.72 3.14 -26.93
CA LYS A 23 -5.28 3.32 -26.72
C LYS A 23 -4.66 2.14 -25.96
N ARG A 24 -5.45 1.44 -25.16
CA ARG A 24 -5.08 0.20 -24.47
C ARG A 24 -6.07 -0.90 -24.82
N LYS A 25 -5.57 -2.13 -24.89
CA LYS A 25 -6.43 -3.29 -25.08
C LYS A 25 -7.21 -3.57 -23.79
N MET A 26 -8.45 -3.98 -23.94
CA MET A 26 -9.18 -4.53 -22.79
C MET A 26 -8.45 -5.74 -22.21
N PRO A 27 -8.46 -5.93 -20.88
CA PRO A 27 -7.92 -7.12 -20.25
C PRO A 27 -8.48 -8.38 -20.95
N SER A 28 -7.57 -9.25 -21.35
CA SER A 28 -7.97 -10.51 -21.99
C SER A 28 -8.45 -11.52 -20.95
N VAL A 29 -9.11 -12.58 -21.41
CA VAL A 29 -9.52 -13.71 -20.52
C VAL A 29 -8.30 -14.32 -19.82
N THR A 30 -7.12 -14.29 -20.46
CA THR A 30 -5.84 -14.71 -19.86
C THR A 30 -5.39 -13.83 -18.72
N ASP A 31 -5.58 -12.51 -18.84
CA ASP A 31 -5.26 -11.55 -17.78
C ASP A 31 -6.20 -11.72 -16.58
N LEU A 32 -7.50 -11.90 -16.83
CA LEU A 32 -8.48 -12.24 -15.81
C LEU A 32 -8.16 -13.55 -15.08
N LYS A 33 -7.62 -14.57 -15.79
CA LYS A 33 -7.15 -15.81 -15.16
C LYS A 33 -5.94 -15.59 -14.25
N ARG A 34 -5.04 -14.65 -14.58
CA ARG A 34 -3.92 -14.26 -13.72
C ARG A 34 -4.41 -13.64 -12.43
N GLU A 35 -5.48 -12.86 -12.50
CA GLU A 35 -6.03 -12.10 -11.37
C GLU A 35 -7.20 -12.82 -10.66
N LYS A 36 -7.43 -14.08 -10.98
CA LYS A 36 -8.56 -14.88 -10.45
C LYS A 36 -8.70 -14.85 -8.94
N PHE A 37 -7.58 -14.82 -8.20
CA PHE A 37 -7.61 -14.77 -6.74
C PHE A 37 -8.08 -13.42 -6.21
N LEU A 38 -7.66 -12.31 -6.83
CA LEU A 38 -8.13 -10.97 -6.48
C LEU A 38 -9.63 -10.85 -6.75
N ILE A 39 -10.08 -11.31 -7.91
CA ILE A 39 -11.49 -11.29 -8.29
C ILE A 39 -12.32 -12.14 -7.33
N ALA A 40 -11.89 -13.37 -7.05
CA ALA A 40 -12.57 -14.27 -6.11
C ALA A 40 -12.64 -13.66 -4.72
N PHE A 41 -11.56 -13.05 -4.24
CA PHE A 41 -11.52 -12.36 -2.96
C PHE A 41 -12.54 -11.21 -2.92
N LEU A 42 -12.57 -10.35 -3.95
CA LEU A 42 -13.53 -9.23 -4.01
C LEU A 42 -14.98 -9.72 -4.04
N ILE A 43 -15.27 -10.79 -4.78
CA ILE A 43 -16.60 -11.42 -4.82
C ILE A 43 -16.98 -11.92 -3.41
N CYS A 44 -16.08 -12.62 -2.73
CA CYS A 44 -16.32 -13.10 -1.36
C CYS A 44 -16.59 -11.92 -0.40
N VAL A 45 -15.83 -10.85 -0.48
CA VAL A 45 -16.04 -9.65 0.36
C VAL A 45 -17.42 -9.05 0.11
N VAL A 46 -17.82 -8.89 -1.17
CA VAL A 46 -19.15 -8.37 -1.52
C VAL A 46 -20.26 -9.24 -0.95
N ILE A 47 -20.16 -10.57 -1.12
CA ILE A 47 -21.17 -11.52 -0.62
C ILE A 47 -21.26 -11.45 0.91
N ILE A 48 -20.14 -11.47 1.61
CA ILE A 48 -20.10 -11.42 3.08
C ILE A 48 -20.69 -10.11 3.59
N ASN A 49 -20.28 -8.97 3.05
CA ASN A 49 -20.77 -7.68 3.50
C ASN A 49 -22.26 -7.50 3.19
N LEU A 50 -22.72 -7.94 2.02
CA LEU A 50 -24.15 -7.93 1.67
C LEU A 50 -24.97 -8.78 2.64
N PHE A 51 -24.48 -9.98 2.99
CA PHE A 51 -25.14 -10.84 3.98
C PHE A 51 -25.29 -10.13 5.33
N PHE A 52 -24.22 -9.48 5.84
CA PHE A 52 -24.28 -8.77 7.10
C PHE A 52 -25.13 -7.50 7.01
N THR A 53 -25.11 -6.78 5.89
CA THR A 53 -26.00 -5.63 5.63
C THR A 53 -27.45 -6.03 5.77
N ILE A 54 -27.86 -7.16 5.19
CA ILE A 54 -29.22 -7.66 5.25
C ILE A 54 -29.56 -8.14 6.67
N LYS A 55 -28.66 -8.93 7.29
CA LYS A 55 -28.86 -9.50 8.62
C LYS A 55 -29.01 -8.42 9.70
N ASP A 56 -28.09 -7.46 9.72
CA ASP A 56 -27.99 -6.46 10.80
C ASP A 56 -28.72 -5.16 10.44
N ARG A 57 -29.27 -5.06 9.21
CA ARG A 57 -29.92 -3.85 8.65
C ARG A 57 -29.05 -2.61 8.79
N CYS A 58 -27.74 -2.76 8.62
CA CYS A 58 -26.74 -1.72 8.78
C CYS A 58 -25.99 -1.49 7.46
N LEU A 59 -26.01 -0.25 6.95
CA LEU A 59 -25.34 0.11 5.70
C LEU A 59 -23.82 0.35 5.85
N ASP A 60 -23.29 0.29 7.07
CA ASP A 60 -21.85 0.52 7.28
C ASP A 60 -20.98 -0.55 6.61
N TYR A 61 -21.50 -1.78 6.45
CA TYR A 61 -20.82 -2.85 5.73
C TYR A 61 -20.58 -2.51 4.25
N GLU A 62 -21.49 -1.74 3.63
CA GLU A 62 -21.34 -1.30 2.24
C GLU A 62 -20.19 -0.32 2.06
N ARG A 63 -19.85 0.48 3.07
CA ARG A 63 -18.65 1.32 3.05
C ARG A 63 -17.38 0.47 2.93
N TYR A 64 -17.30 -0.64 3.67
CA TYR A 64 -16.17 -1.57 3.59
C TYR A 64 -16.12 -2.24 2.23
N THR A 65 -17.27 -2.58 1.64
CA THR A 65 -17.35 -3.09 0.26
C THR A 65 -16.76 -2.09 -0.74
N LEU A 66 -17.15 -0.83 -0.67
CA LEU A 66 -16.61 0.22 -1.53
C LEU A 66 -15.09 0.41 -1.34
N TYR A 67 -14.58 0.37 -0.12
CA TYR A 67 -13.13 0.41 0.12
C TYR A 67 -12.40 -0.76 -0.52
N TRP A 68 -12.94 -1.97 -0.43
CA TRP A 68 -12.31 -3.13 -1.04
C TRP A 68 -12.37 -3.11 -2.57
N ILE A 69 -13.47 -2.66 -3.15
CA ILE A 69 -13.58 -2.45 -4.59
C ILE A 69 -12.57 -1.40 -5.06
N PHE A 70 -12.44 -0.28 -4.34
CA PHE A 70 -11.46 0.75 -4.64
C PHE A 70 -10.02 0.22 -4.55
N ASN A 71 -9.68 -0.53 -3.49
CA ASN A 71 -8.38 -1.17 -3.36
C ASN A 71 -8.12 -2.19 -4.47
N GLY A 72 -9.12 -2.96 -4.86
CA GLY A 72 -9.03 -3.89 -5.99
C GLY A 72 -8.76 -3.17 -7.31
N ALA A 73 -9.45 -2.05 -7.56
CA ALA A 73 -9.20 -1.21 -8.74
C ALA A 73 -7.78 -0.60 -8.70
N ALA A 74 -7.30 -0.19 -7.52
CA ALA A 74 -5.94 0.31 -7.35
C ALA A 74 -4.90 -0.77 -7.67
N ILE A 75 -5.07 -1.98 -7.12
CA ILE A 75 -4.19 -3.12 -7.42
C ILE A 75 -4.20 -3.42 -8.93
N TRP A 76 -5.37 -3.44 -9.55
CA TRP A 76 -5.47 -3.64 -10.99
C TRP A 76 -4.71 -2.56 -11.77
N CYS A 77 -4.85 -1.28 -11.41
CA CYS A 77 -4.08 -0.19 -12.02
C CYS A 77 -2.57 -0.43 -11.88
N PHE A 78 -2.09 -0.85 -10.71
CA PHE A 78 -0.68 -1.15 -10.52
C PHE A 78 -0.21 -2.31 -11.38
N LEU A 79 -1.01 -3.37 -11.52
CA LEU A 79 -0.68 -4.52 -12.37
C LEU A 79 -0.59 -4.14 -13.85
N GLU A 80 -1.50 -3.30 -14.33
CA GLU A 80 -1.50 -2.80 -15.71
C GLU A 80 -0.38 -1.81 -16.01
N LEU A 81 0.09 -1.06 -15.01
CA LEU A 81 1.17 -0.09 -15.14
C LEU A 81 2.55 -0.65 -14.77
N ALA A 82 2.60 -1.88 -14.24
CA ALA A 82 3.82 -2.50 -13.72
C ALA A 82 4.78 -2.93 -14.83
N ASP A 83 5.38 -1.98 -15.49
CA ASP A 83 6.54 -2.16 -16.36
C ASP A 83 7.85 -1.81 -15.64
N LYS A 84 8.99 -1.97 -16.33
CA LYS A 84 10.31 -1.66 -15.77
C LYS A 84 10.46 -0.18 -15.40
N ASP A 85 9.91 0.73 -16.19
CA ASP A 85 10.02 2.17 -15.95
C ASP A 85 9.13 2.61 -14.80
N PHE A 86 7.93 2.04 -14.69
CA PHE A 86 7.04 2.26 -13.56
C PHE A 86 7.67 1.76 -12.25
N LEU A 87 8.18 0.53 -12.24
CA LEU A 87 8.84 -0.05 -11.05
C LEU A 87 10.08 0.74 -10.64
N LYS A 88 10.85 1.27 -11.60
CA LYS A 88 11.99 2.15 -11.33
C LYS A 88 11.55 3.45 -10.64
N LYS A 89 10.49 4.09 -11.15
CA LYS A 89 9.93 5.31 -10.55
C LYS A 89 9.38 5.02 -9.15
N LEU A 90 8.66 3.91 -8.99
CA LEU A 90 8.12 3.48 -7.70
C LEU A 90 9.23 3.23 -6.68
N ASN A 91 10.32 2.56 -7.06
CA ASN A 91 11.51 2.39 -6.23
C ASN A 91 12.08 3.76 -5.79
N GLY A 92 12.19 4.72 -6.71
CA GLY A 92 12.60 6.09 -6.38
C GLY A 92 11.69 6.77 -5.36
N VAL A 93 10.37 6.66 -5.55
CA VAL A 93 9.37 7.20 -4.62
C VAL A 93 9.49 6.53 -3.24
N CYS A 94 9.67 5.22 -3.17
CA CYS A 94 9.86 4.51 -1.91
C CYS A 94 11.10 5.02 -1.14
N LYS A 95 12.21 5.21 -1.85
CA LYS A 95 13.44 5.78 -1.26
C LYS A 95 13.26 7.19 -0.74
N ILE A 96 12.63 8.06 -1.54
CA ILE A 96 12.31 9.43 -1.12
C ILE A 96 11.44 9.42 0.14
N ASN A 97 10.44 8.56 0.20
CA ASN A 97 9.57 8.43 1.38
C ASN A 97 10.34 8.01 2.64
N ILE A 98 11.24 7.03 2.54
CA ILE A 98 12.08 6.62 3.70
C ILE A 98 13.00 7.77 4.12
N LEU A 99 13.62 8.48 3.18
CA LEU A 99 14.44 9.67 3.50
C LEU A 99 13.61 10.78 4.14
N THR A 100 12.40 11.02 3.65
CA THR A 100 11.49 12.00 4.26
C THR A 100 11.19 11.65 5.72
N GLN A 101 10.95 10.37 6.03
CA GLN A 101 10.77 9.94 7.42
C GLN A 101 12.03 10.15 8.26
N ALA A 102 13.22 9.95 7.67
CA ALA A 102 14.49 10.22 8.35
C ALA A 102 14.65 11.72 8.65
N VAL A 103 14.35 12.59 7.69
CA VAL A 103 14.38 14.05 7.89
C VAL A 103 13.40 14.50 8.98
N ILE A 104 12.16 13.99 8.95
CA ILE A 104 11.14 14.30 9.96
C ILE A 104 11.59 13.86 11.35
N TRP A 105 12.24 12.70 11.45
CA TRP A 105 12.76 12.20 12.71
C TRP A 105 13.91 13.06 13.25
N VAL A 106 14.88 13.43 12.40
CA VAL A 106 16.01 14.29 12.77
C VAL A 106 15.56 15.69 13.20
N LEU A 107 14.54 16.24 12.53
CA LEU A 107 13.96 17.53 12.86
C LEU A 107 13.04 17.51 14.09
N GLY A 108 12.75 16.34 14.65
CA GLY A 108 11.89 16.19 15.82
C GLY A 108 10.39 16.40 15.54
N TYR A 109 9.96 16.43 14.26
CA TYR A 109 8.55 16.63 13.89
C TYR A 109 7.73 15.33 13.89
N GLY A 110 8.35 14.19 14.12
CA GLY A 110 7.66 12.91 14.15
C GLY A 110 6.78 12.75 15.39
N ARG A 111 5.60 12.18 15.19
CA ARG A 111 4.67 11.88 16.28
C ARG A 111 5.14 10.68 17.07
N VAL A 112 4.80 10.68 18.36
CA VAL A 112 5.02 9.56 19.27
C VAL A 112 3.71 9.17 19.93
N PHE A 113 3.51 7.87 20.10
CA PHE A 113 2.41 7.32 20.86
C PHE A 113 2.94 6.85 22.22
N THR A 114 2.34 7.36 23.29
CA THR A 114 2.70 6.99 24.66
C THR A 114 1.51 6.30 25.30
N GLU A 115 1.64 5.01 25.56
CA GLU A 115 0.67 4.28 26.37
C GLU A 115 0.88 4.64 27.84
N TYR A 116 -0.21 4.69 28.61
CA TYR A 116 -0.17 5.07 30.04
C TYR A 116 0.78 4.19 30.87
N TRP A 117 0.88 2.90 30.51
CA TRP A 117 1.77 1.92 31.15
C TRP A 117 2.75 1.27 30.18
N GLY A 118 2.84 1.76 28.97
CA GLY A 118 3.63 1.16 27.90
C GLY A 118 4.82 2.00 27.44
N PRO A 119 5.71 1.41 26.64
CA PRO A 119 6.84 2.14 26.08
C PRO A 119 6.39 3.12 25.01
N THR A 120 7.01 4.29 24.98
CA THR A 120 6.84 5.26 23.88
C THR A 120 7.17 4.62 22.54
N ARG A 121 6.30 4.78 21.57
CA ARG A 121 6.40 4.23 20.22
C ARG A 121 6.40 5.35 19.20
N TYR A 122 7.36 5.33 18.28
CA TYR A 122 7.43 6.31 17.20
C TYR A 122 6.47 5.94 16.07
N MET A 123 5.77 6.93 15.53
CA MET A 123 4.80 6.72 14.44
C MET A 123 4.97 7.72 13.28
N GLY A 124 6.06 8.48 13.26
CA GLY A 124 6.37 9.39 12.16
C GLY A 124 5.24 10.39 11.88
N THR A 125 4.73 10.39 10.65
CA THR A 125 3.59 11.22 10.23
C THR A 125 2.23 10.52 10.36
N PHE A 126 2.22 9.29 10.85
CA PHE A 126 1.00 8.48 10.98
C PHE A 126 0.29 8.72 12.31
N ASN A 127 -0.93 8.19 12.43
CA ASN A 127 -1.71 8.25 13.65
C ASN A 127 -1.62 6.95 14.46
N ASP A 128 -0.98 5.92 13.92
CA ASP A 128 -0.83 4.61 14.55
C ASP A 128 0.56 4.04 14.23
N PRO A 129 1.31 3.53 15.24
CA PRO A 129 2.65 3.00 15.03
C PRO A 129 2.68 1.70 14.22
N ASN A 130 1.60 0.90 14.22
CA ASN A 130 1.52 -0.31 13.42
C ASN A 130 1.30 0.03 11.94
N GLN A 131 0.47 1.04 11.65
CA GLN A 131 0.29 1.55 10.29
C GLN A 131 1.60 2.12 9.75
N TYR A 132 2.33 2.87 10.57
CA TYR A 132 3.66 3.38 10.21
C TYR A 132 4.65 2.27 9.88
N ALA A 133 4.74 1.25 10.75
CA ALA A 133 5.62 0.11 10.52
C ALA A 133 5.22 -0.68 9.26
N PHE A 134 3.92 -0.91 9.04
CA PHE A 134 3.42 -1.59 7.84
C PHE A 134 3.75 -0.81 6.56
N TYR A 135 3.59 0.49 6.59
CA TYR A 135 3.99 1.36 5.48
C TYR A 135 5.48 1.21 5.15
N LEU A 136 6.36 1.25 6.17
CA LEU A 136 7.79 1.06 5.97
C LEU A 136 8.12 -0.33 5.44
N PHE A 137 7.46 -1.37 5.96
CA PHE A 137 7.58 -2.74 5.47
C PHE A 137 7.29 -2.82 3.96
N CYS A 138 6.19 -2.23 3.51
CA CYS A 138 5.85 -2.20 2.09
C CYS A 138 6.90 -1.46 1.26
N MET A 139 7.44 -0.33 1.76
CA MET A 139 8.51 0.42 1.06
C MET A 139 9.79 -0.40 0.94
N ILE A 140 10.22 -1.06 2.01
CA ILE A 140 11.40 -1.92 2.03
C ILE A 140 11.20 -3.10 1.06
N LEU A 141 10.05 -3.73 1.09
CA LEU A 141 9.73 -4.87 0.22
C LEU A 141 9.82 -4.47 -1.25
N LEU A 142 9.24 -3.34 -1.64
CA LEU A 142 9.29 -2.84 -3.01
C LEU A 142 10.72 -2.50 -3.45
N ILE A 143 11.51 -1.85 -2.59
CA ILE A 143 12.92 -1.56 -2.86
C ILE A 143 13.71 -2.86 -3.03
N SER A 144 13.50 -3.85 -2.16
CA SER A 144 14.19 -5.14 -2.20
C SER A 144 13.82 -5.92 -3.47
N LEU A 145 12.53 -5.99 -3.82
CA LEU A 145 12.07 -6.63 -5.05
C LEU A 145 12.67 -5.98 -6.29
N TYR A 146 12.74 -4.65 -6.33
CA TYR A 146 13.37 -3.94 -7.45
C TYR A 146 14.87 -4.25 -7.50
N ALA A 147 15.57 -4.21 -6.37
CA ALA A 147 16.99 -4.49 -6.29
C ALA A 147 17.35 -5.92 -6.74
N CYS A 148 16.56 -6.92 -6.36
CA CYS A 148 16.74 -8.30 -6.77
C CYS A 148 16.56 -8.51 -8.27
N ASN A 149 15.63 -7.79 -8.92
CA ASN A 149 15.32 -8.00 -10.32
C ASN A 149 16.18 -7.16 -11.28
N TYR A 150 16.56 -5.95 -10.86
CA TYR A 150 17.22 -4.96 -11.77
C TYR A 150 18.57 -4.47 -11.27
N GLY A 151 18.96 -4.86 -10.07
CA GLY A 151 20.18 -4.40 -9.41
C GLY A 151 20.08 -2.96 -8.91
N ASP A 152 20.25 -2.77 -7.60
CA ASP A 152 20.26 -1.45 -6.97
C ASP A 152 21.23 -1.45 -5.79
N ARG A 153 22.42 -0.92 -6.03
CA ARG A 153 23.49 -0.89 -5.03
C ARG A 153 23.17 -0.06 -3.79
N THR A 154 22.19 0.84 -3.88
CA THR A 154 21.80 1.71 -2.75
C THR A 154 20.68 1.09 -1.87
N ALA A 155 20.04 0.02 -2.35
CA ALA A 155 18.93 -0.63 -1.62
C ALA A 155 19.28 -1.02 -0.18
N PRO A 156 20.49 -1.55 0.15
CA PRO A 156 20.83 -1.91 1.53
C PRO A 156 20.76 -0.73 2.51
N ILE A 157 21.10 0.49 2.07
CA ILE A 157 21.04 1.69 2.90
C ILE A 157 19.59 1.97 3.32
N TYR A 158 18.68 1.94 2.35
CA TYR A 158 17.24 2.17 2.61
C TYR A 158 16.60 1.04 3.40
N TYR A 159 17.08 -0.18 3.19
CA TYR A 159 16.68 -1.32 4.00
C TYR A 159 17.05 -1.09 5.47
N CYS A 160 18.30 -0.75 5.77
CA CYS A 160 18.75 -0.46 7.13
C CYS A 160 17.98 0.69 7.78
N LEU A 161 17.75 1.80 7.03
CA LEU A 161 16.95 2.92 7.52
C LEU A 161 15.51 2.50 7.82
N GLY A 162 14.87 1.77 6.93
CA GLY A 162 13.52 1.30 7.13
C GLY A 162 13.39 0.35 8.32
N VAL A 163 14.32 -0.61 8.48
CA VAL A 163 14.38 -1.51 9.63
C VAL A 163 14.60 -0.73 10.93
N PHE A 164 15.46 0.28 10.92
CA PHE A 164 15.64 1.17 12.07
C PHE A 164 14.33 1.84 12.49
N PHE A 165 13.60 2.44 11.55
CA PHE A 165 12.32 3.09 11.85
C PHE A 165 11.23 2.11 12.27
N MET A 166 11.19 0.91 11.70
CA MET A 166 10.30 -0.16 12.15
C MET A 166 10.62 -0.56 13.61
N SER A 167 11.90 -0.64 13.97
CA SER A 167 12.33 -1.00 15.31
C SER A 167 11.88 0.03 16.36
N ILE A 168 12.02 1.33 16.08
CA ILE A 168 11.58 2.38 17.01
C ILE A 168 10.05 2.53 17.07
N SER A 169 9.31 2.03 16.08
CA SER A 169 7.85 1.92 16.14
C SER A 169 7.37 0.84 17.11
N LYS A 170 8.25 -0.10 17.47
CA LYS A 170 7.96 -1.25 18.36
C LYS A 170 6.75 -2.08 17.91
N SER A 171 6.55 -2.20 16.60
CA SER A 171 5.50 -3.03 16.00
C SER A 171 6.02 -4.45 15.78
N THR A 172 5.93 -5.28 16.82
CA THR A 172 6.52 -6.62 16.86
C THR A 172 6.00 -7.55 15.76
N GLY A 173 4.67 -7.50 15.47
CA GLY A 173 4.07 -8.36 14.46
C GLY A 173 4.57 -8.07 13.05
N ILE A 174 4.79 -6.80 12.71
CA ILE A 174 5.29 -6.40 11.39
C ILE A 174 6.78 -6.67 11.28
N PHE A 175 7.53 -6.50 12.37
CA PHE A 175 8.95 -6.80 12.42
C PHE A 175 9.23 -8.30 12.20
N LEU A 176 8.38 -9.19 12.76
CA LEU A 176 8.45 -10.63 12.51
C LEU A 176 8.16 -11.00 11.06
N GLY A 177 7.31 -10.24 10.36
CA GLY A 177 7.04 -10.44 8.94
C GLY A 177 8.21 -10.08 8.01
N LEU A 178 9.25 -9.41 8.53
CA LEU A 178 10.46 -9.06 7.79
C LEU A 178 11.54 -10.15 7.88
N MET A 179 11.47 -11.02 8.89
CA MET A 179 12.39 -12.15 9.08
C MET A 179 12.00 -13.34 8.22
#